data_d94e91688c2f1e284e439b7865d1aa1b
#
_entry.id   d94e91688c2f1e284e439b7865d1aa1b
#
_cell.length_a   1.000
_cell.length_b   1.000
_cell.length_c   1.000
_cell.angle_alpha   90.00
_cell.angle_beta   90.00
_cell.angle_gamma   90.00
#
_symmetry.space_group_name_H-M   'P 1'
#
loop_
_entity.id
_entity.type
_entity.pdbx_description
1 polymer ?
#
loop_
_entity_poly.entity_id
_entity_poly.type
_entity_poly.pdbx_seq_one_letter_code
_entity_poly.pdbx_strand_id
1 'polypeptide(L)'
;TAVGGNRERDLYTGFTIPMKLKMSSMFSFAIHPMWALNYFVRPKWELSNLKDHISEGTKVMTTIGDYFTKMLDNSLSWKDVEGINKQWGREFAIKGVMSVEDAKKAVDVGATSIMISNHGGRQLDGSRSPFDQLAEIVDAVGDKIDVICEGGIRRGTHVLKALSLGAKACSGGRMYLYALAAGGQKGVEKAMTNMKNEIERDMK
;
A
#
# COMPACT_ATOMS: atom_id res chain seq x y z
N THR A 1 -1.23 -12.44 1.29
CA THR A 1 -1.42 -13.18 0.03
C THR A 1 -1.61 -12.21 -1.12
N ALA A 2 -0.82 -12.34 -2.17
CA ALA A 2 -0.93 -11.53 -3.36
C ALA A 2 -2.02 -12.09 -4.30
N VAL A 3 -3.26 -12.07 -3.86
CA VAL A 3 -4.39 -12.35 -4.74
C VAL A 3 -4.72 -11.07 -5.49
N GLY A 4 -4.57 -11.08 -6.81
CA GLY A 4 -4.89 -9.91 -7.64
C GLY A 4 -6.39 -9.65 -7.61
N GLY A 5 -6.80 -8.51 -7.04
CA GLY A 5 -8.18 -8.04 -7.12
C GLY A 5 -8.56 -7.68 -8.56
N ASN A 6 -9.82 -7.84 -8.90
CA ASN A 6 -10.34 -7.40 -10.19
C ASN A 6 -10.31 -5.88 -10.28
N ARG A 7 -9.47 -5.34 -11.16
CA ARG A 7 -9.29 -3.90 -11.35
C ARG A 7 -10.02 -3.45 -12.61
N GLU A 8 -11.32 -3.40 -12.55
CA GLU A 8 -12.19 -3.05 -13.67
C GLU A 8 -11.80 -1.72 -14.32
N ARG A 9 -11.44 -0.72 -13.52
CA ARG A 9 -11.00 0.58 -14.04
C ARG A 9 -9.77 0.46 -14.94
N ASP A 10 -8.82 -0.42 -14.60
CA ASP A 10 -7.63 -0.64 -15.42
C ASP A 10 -8.01 -1.28 -16.76
N LEU A 11 -9.01 -2.17 -16.76
CA LEU A 11 -9.59 -2.74 -17.97
C LEU A 11 -10.31 -1.70 -18.82
N TYR A 12 -11.09 -0.81 -18.21
CA TYR A 12 -11.80 0.25 -18.93
C TYR A 12 -10.85 1.29 -19.52
N THR A 13 -9.79 1.65 -18.83
CA THR A 13 -8.84 2.66 -19.28
C THR A 13 -7.70 2.10 -20.14
N GLY A 14 -7.55 0.78 -20.23
CA GLY A 14 -6.47 0.12 -20.96
C GLY A 14 -5.12 0.13 -20.22
N PHE A 15 -5.07 0.56 -18.96
CA PHE A 15 -3.89 0.48 -18.10
C PHE A 15 -3.71 -0.93 -17.52
N THR A 16 -3.71 -1.92 -18.41
CA THR A 16 -3.47 -3.32 -18.11
C THR A 16 -1.99 -3.68 -18.24
N ILE A 17 -1.60 -4.87 -17.82
CA ILE A 17 -0.26 -5.43 -18.09
C ILE A 17 -0.44 -6.61 -19.05
N PRO A 18 0.06 -6.54 -20.31
CA PRO A 18 0.64 -5.36 -20.95
C PRO A 18 -0.37 -4.24 -21.20
N MET A 19 0.10 -3.00 -21.24
CA MET A 19 -0.76 -1.82 -21.42
C MET A 19 -1.39 -1.80 -22.80
N LYS A 20 -2.73 -1.65 -22.84
CA LYS A 20 -3.52 -1.57 -24.07
C LYS A 20 -4.19 -0.19 -24.14
N LEU A 21 -3.48 0.80 -24.70
CA LEU A 21 -4.01 2.15 -24.83
C LEU A 21 -5.26 2.16 -25.71
N LYS A 22 -6.32 2.76 -25.21
CA LYS A 22 -7.58 3.01 -25.91
C LYS A 22 -7.59 4.41 -26.52
N MET A 23 -8.42 4.65 -27.53
CA MET A 23 -8.59 5.99 -28.13
C MET A 23 -8.99 7.05 -27.10
N SER A 24 -9.82 6.68 -26.12
CA SER A 24 -10.19 7.55 -24.99
C SER A 24 -8.99 7.97 -24.13
N SER A 25 -8.03 7.09 -23.92
CA SER A 25 -6.80 7.38 -23.19
C SER A 25 -5.89 8.32 -23.98
N MET A 26 -5.79 8.12 -25.30
CA MET A 26 -5.04 9.02 -26.18
C MET A 26 -5.65 10.43 -26.23
N PHE A 27 -6.98 10.53 -26.29
CA PHE A 27 -7.67 11.80 -26.20
C PHE A 27 -7.43 12.49 -24.85
N SER A 28 -7.47 11.73 -23.75
CA SER A 28 -7.12 12.24 -22.42
C SER A 28 -5.70 12.79 -22.35
N PHE A 29 -4.72 12.14 -22.98
CA PHE A 29 -3.35 12.68 -23.05
C PHE A 29 -3.29 13.98 -23.85
N ALA A 30 -4.02 14.06 -24.95
CA ALA A 30 -4.06 15.26 -25.80
C ALA A 30 -4.61 16.50 -25.08
N ILE A 31 -5.62 16.32 -24.23
CA ILE A 31 -6.20 17.44 -23.44
C ILE A 31 -5.42 17.76 -22.16
N HIS A 32 -4.38 16.99 -21.84
CA HIS A 32 -3.48 17.25 -20.70
C HIS A 32 -2.01 17.43 -21.18
N PRO A 33 -1.73 18.45 -22.01
CA PRO A 33 -0.44 18.58 -22.71
C PRO A 33 0.75 18.74 -21.76
N MET A 34 0.58 19.41 -20.62
CA MET A 34 1.66 19.55 -19.62
C MET A 34 2.03 18.21 -18.99
N TRP A 35 1.06 17.34 -18.75
CA TRP A 35 1.33 15.99 -18.26
C TRP A 35 2.04 15.16 -19.32
N ALA A 36 1.55 15.19 -20.54
CA ALA A 36 2.13 14.47 -21.68
C ALA A 36 3.59 14.91 -21.92
N LEU A 37 3.86 16.22 -21.94
CA LEU A 37 5.19 16.79 -22.09
C LEU A 37 6.12 16.29 -20.97
N ASN A 38 5.69 16.38 -19.72
CA ASN A 38 6.48 15.88 -18.58
C ASN A 38 6.79 14.38 -18.70
N TYR A 39 5.84 13.57 -19.17
CA TYR A 39 6.04 12.14 -19.37
C TYR A 39 7.11 11.84 -20.44
N PHE A 40 7.13 12.61 -21.53
CA PHE A 40 8.09 12.39 -22.64
C PHE A 40 9.48 12.98 -22.37
N VAL A 41 9.55 14.11 -21.67
CA VAL A 41 10.82 14.84 -21.45
C VAL A 41 11.57 14.33 -20.24
N ARG A 42 10.88 13.82 -19.21
CA ARG A 42 11.55 13.31 -18.00
C ARG A 42 12.17 11.93 -18.24
N PRO A 43 13.24 11.61 -17.50
CA PRO A 43 13.79 10.25 -17.52
C PRO A 43 12.68 9.23 -17.21
N LYS A 44 12.70 8.12 -17.93
CA LYS A 44 11.77 7.02 -17.67
C LYS A 44 12.02 6.49 -16.27
N TRP A 45 10.94 6.27 -15.52
CA TRP A 45 11.04 5.65 -14.21
C TRP A 45 11.53 4.21 -14.33
N GLU A 46 12.36 3.80 -13.40
CA GLU A 46 12.88 2.45 -13.28
C GLU A 46 12.58 1.92 -11.89
N LEU A 47 12.40 0.61 -11.75
CA LEU A 47 12.40 -0.05 -10.46
C LEU A 47 13.84 -0.41 -10.09
N SER A 48 14.57 0.55 -9.54
CA SER A 48 16.00 0.44 -9.29
C SER A 48 16.39 -0.82 -8.51
N ASN A 49 15.57 -1.21 -7.53
CA ASN A 49 15.81 -2.42 -6.71
C ASN A 49 15.59 -3.75 -7.47
N LEU A 50 15.01 -3.70 -8.66
CA LEU A 50 14.75 -4.88 -9.50
C LEU A 50 15.60 -4.89 -10.78
N LYS A 51 16.36 -3.83 -11.02
CA LYS A 51 17.12 -3.64 -12.27
C LYS A 51 18.07 -4.81 -12.55
N ASP A 52 18.77 -5.28 -11.51
CA ASP A 52 19.75 -6.35 -11.63
C ASP A 52 19.13 -7.74 -11.88
N HIS A 53 17.82 -7.86 -11.67
CA HIS A 53 17.06 -9.09 -11.87
C HIS A 53 16.27 -9.13 -13.18
N ILE A 54 16.31 -8.05 -13.96
CA ILE A 54 15.57 -7.90 -15.22
C ILE A 54 16.58 -7.97 -16.37
N SER A 55 16.42 -8.95 -17.27
CA SER A 55 17.30 -9.13 -18.42
C SER A 55 17.35 -7.88 -19.31
N GLU A 56 18.54 -7.46 -19.70
CA GLU A 56 18.75 -6.35 -20.65
C GLU A 56 18.01 -6.63 -21.96
N GLY A 57 17.30 -5.62 -22.47
CA GLY A 57 16.64 -5.66 -23.78
C GLY A 57 15.15 -6.00 -23.79
N THR A 58 14.54 -6.32 -22.65
CA THR A 58 13.11 -6.60 -22.58
C THR A 58 12.31 -5.31 -22.25
N LYS A 59 11.13 -5.15 -22.86
CA LYS A 59 10.26 -3.99 -22.54
C LYS A 59 9.91 -3.99 -21.06
N VAL A 60 10.46 -3.04 -20.32
CA VAL A 60 10.47 -2.95 -18.86
C VAL A 60 9.12 -3.29 -18.18
N MET A 61 8.00 -2.86 -18.73
CA MET A 61 6.67 -3.10 -18.11
C MET A 61 6.18 -4.54 -18.22
N THR A 62 6.43 -5.21 -19.33
CA THR A 62 6.02 -6.63 -19.50
C THR A 62 6.86 -7.53 -18.60
N THR A 63 8.16 -7.25 -18.52
CA THR A 63 9.11 -8.00 -17.68
C THR A 63 8.86 -7.83 -16.19
N ILE A 64 8.44 -6.63 -15.75
CA ILE A 64 8.10 -6.38 -14.32
C ILE A 64 6.84 -7.17 -13.92
N GLY A 65 5.81 -7.17 -14.76
CA GLY A 65 4.60 -7.96 -14.50
C GLY A 65 4.89 -9.46 -14.43
N ASP A 66 5.67 -9.96 -15.38
CA ASP A 66 6.11 -11.36 -15.43
C ASP A 66 7.01 -11.71 -14.25
N TYR A 67 7.93 -10.81 -13.86
CA TYR A 67 8.79 -10.98 -12.70
C TYR A 67 7.96 -11.11 -11.42
N PHE A 68 7.04 -10.17 -11.16
CA PHE A 68 6.18 -10.26 -9.98
C PHE A 68 5.31 -11.51 -9.98
N THR A 69 4.79 -11.92 -11.13
CA THR A 69 3.96 -13.14 -11.22
C THR A 69 4.77 -14.40 -10.92
N LYS A 70 6.03 -14.44 -11.34
CA LYS A 70 6.93 -15.59 -11.11
C LYS A 70 7.55 -15.62 -9.71
N MET A 71 7.81 -14.44 -9.12
CA MET A 71 8.54 -14.32 -7.84
C MET A 71 7.61 -14.25 -6.62
N LEU A 72 6.31 -13.98 -6.83
CA LEU A 72 5.35 -14.02 -5.73
C LEU A 72 5.02 -15.46 -5.36
N ASP A 73 5.50 -15.86 -4.19
CA ASP A 73 5.15 -17.15 -3.61
C ASP A 73 3.81 -17.07 -2.87
N ASN A 74 2.78 -17.68 -3.46
CA ASN A 74 1.45 -17.75 -2.88
C ASN A 74 1.31 -18.88 -1.84
N SER A 75 2.33 -19.71 -1.66
CA SER A 75 2.35 -20.83 -0.72
C SER A 75 2.92 -20.49 0.65
N LEU A 76 3.37 -19.24 0.86
CA LEU A 76 3.93 -18.76 2.13
C LEU A 76 3.01 -19.09 3.30
N SER A 77 3.56 -19.80 4.27
CA SER A 77 2.90 -20.24 5.49
C SER A 77 3.43 -19.48 6.73
N TRP A 78 2.76 -19.63 7.87
CA TRP A 78 3.22 -19.04 9.12
C TRP A 78 4.58 -19.59 9.58
N LYS A 79 4.92 -20.84 9.20
CA LYS A 79 6.24 -21.43 9.44
C LYS A 79 7.35 -20.71 8.68
N ASP A 80 7.06 -20.29 7.45
CA ASP A 80 8.02 -19.52 6.65
C ASP A 80 8.21 -18.12 7.22
N VAL A 81 7.13 -17.49 7.70
CA VAL A 81 7.19 -16.20 8.40
C VAL A 81 8.04 -16.29 9.67
N GLU A 82 7.88 -17.34 10.46
CA GLU A 82 8.71 -17.61 11.64
C GLU A 82 10.19 -17.75 11.27
N GLY A 83 10.49 -18.49 10.19
CA GLY A 83 11.85 -18.65 9.66
C GLY A 83 12.47 -17.32 9.24
N ILE A 84 11.72 -16.49 8.52
CA ILE A 84 12.14 -15.15 8.09
C ILE A 84 12.41 -14.26 9.30
N ASN A 85 11.53 -14.26 10.30
CA ASN A 85 11.70 -13.46 11.50
C ASN A 85 12.97 -13.88 12.28
N LYS A 86 13.19 -15.16 12.45
CA LYS A 86 14.42 -15.70 13.09
C LYS A 86 15.70 -15.29 12.35
N GLN A 87 15.67 -15.31 11.02
CA GLN A 87 16.80 -14.90 10.20
C GLN A 87 17.04 -13.39 10.26
N TRP A 88 15.96 -12.59 10.30
CA TRP A 88 16.05 -11.15 10.43
C TRP A 88 16.59 -10.71 11.79
N GLY A 89 16.14 -11.32 12.88
CA GLY A 89 16.63 -11.13 14.24
C GLY A 89 16.44 -9.72 14.83
N ARG A 90 15.52 -8.92 14.29
CA ARG A 90 15.21 -7.54 14.71
C ARG A 90 13.71 -7.31 14.72
N GLU A 91 13.30 -6.03 14.92
CA GLU A 91 11.91 -5.59 14.80
C GLU A 91 11.28 -6.08 13.49
N PHE A 92 10.17 -6.78 13.59
CA PHE A 92 9.53 -7.44 12.46
C PHE A 92 8.04 -7.14 12.40
N ALA A 93 7.62 -6.46 11.33
CA ALA A 93 6.24 -6.07 11.10
C ALA A 93 5.58 -6.94 10.03
N ILE A 94 4.43 -7.52 10.32
CA ILE A 94 3.64 -8.26 9.34
C ILE A 94 2.51 -7.37 8.82
N LYS A 95 2.50 -7.10 7.51
CA LYS A 95 1.48 -6.29 6.84
C LYS A 95 0.41 -7.15 6.19
N GLY A 96 -0.84 -6.70 6.25
CA GLY A 96 -1.98 -7.38 5.61
C GLY A 96 -2.76 -8.28 6.56
N VAL A 97 -2.53 -8.14 7.86
CA VAL A 97 -3.27 -8.85 8.89
C VAL A 97 -4.67 -8.26 8.98
N MET A 98 -5.71 -9.10 8.78
CA MET A 98 -7.10 -8.65 8.69
C MET A 98 -8.06 -9.49 9.56
N SER A 99 -7.53 -10.28 10.48
CA SER A 99 -8.34 -11.05 11.43
C SER A 99 -7.64 -11.17 12.79
N VAL A 100 -8.43 -11.36 13.84
CA VAL A 100 -7.92 -11.65 15.18
C VAL A 100 -7.09 -12.93 15.22
N GLU A 101 -7.51 -13.94 14.45
CA GLU A 101 -6.79 -15.21 14.37
C GLU A 101 -5.37 -15.03 13.81
N ASP A 102 -5.25 -14.30 12.70
CA ASP A 102 -3.94 -14.03 12.10
C ASP A 102 -3.10 -13.08 12.95
N ALA A 103 -3.72 -12.14 13.66
CA ALA A 103 -3.04 -11.29 14.62
C ALA A 103 -2.41 -12.10 15.78
N LYS A 104 -3.13 -13.10 16.31
CA LYS A 104 -2.60 -14.03 17.32
C LYS A 104 -1.44 -14.86 16.78
N LYS A 105 -1.57 -15.40 15.56
CA LYS A 105 -0.47 -16.13 14.91
C LYS A 105 0.76 -15.23 14.68
N ALA A 106 0.56 -13.94 14.38
CA ALA A 106 1.65 -12.99 14.25
C ALA A 106 2.42 -12.83 15.57
N VAL A 107 1.72 -12.80 16.72
CA VAL A 107 2.36 -12.84 18.06
C VAL A 107 3.12 -14.13 18.25
N ASP A 108 2.52 -15.28 17.93
CA ASP A 108 3.11 -16.62 18.13
C ASP A 108 4.41 -16.80 17.34
N VAL A 109 4.53 -16.23 16.13
CA VAL A 109 5.76 -16.28 15.33
C VAL A 109 6.78 -15.18 15.70
N GLY A 110 6.52 -14.43 16.77
CA GLY A 110 7.44 -13.42 17.32
C GLY A 110 7.46 -12.09 16.55
N ALA A 111 6.40 -11.72 15.83
CA ALA A 111 6.30 -10.39 15.26
C ALA A 111 6.23 -9.32 16.38
N THR A 112 6.90 -8.19 16.17
CA THR A 112 6.88 -7.06 17.12
C THR A 112 5.76 -6.07 16.80
N SER A 113 5.26 -6.11 15.57
CA SER A 113 4.14 -5.29 15.14
C SER A 113 3.33 -5.94 14.02
N ILE A 114 2.10 -5.50 13.88
CA ILE A 114 1.25 -5.83 12.73
C ILE A 114 0.70 -4.55 12.11
N MET A 115 0.53 -4.60 10.79
CA MET A 115 -0.19 -3.56 10.07
C MET A 115 -1.49 -4.14 9.53
N ILE A 116 -2.61 -3.68 10.10
CA ILE A 116 -3.95 -4.03 9.61
C ILE A 116 -4.14 -3.34 8.26
N SER A 117 -4.30 -4.11 7.21
CA SER A 117 -4.34 -3.58 5.85
C SER A 117 -5.00 -4.54 4.87
N ASN A 118 -6.01 -4.06 4.15
CA ASN A 118 -6.59 -4.73 2.98
C ASN A 118 -5.92 -4.28 1.67
N HIS A 119 -4.71 -3.73 1.75
CA HIS A 119 -3.97 -3.19 0.60
C HIS A 119 -4.73 -2.09 -0.16
N GLY A 120 -5.51 -1.29 0.57
CA GLY A 120 -6.35 -0.24 -0.01
C GLY A 120 -7.51 -0.77 -0.86
N GLY A 121 -8.03 -1.95 -0.55
CA GLY A 121 -9.09 -2.62 -1.27
C GLY A 121 -8.66 -3.15 -2.65
N ARG A 122 -7.37 -3.42 -2.87
CA ARG A 122 -6.82 -3.81 -4.18
C ARG A 122 -6.48 -5.30 -4.30
N GLN A 123 -6.75 -6.08 -3.28
CA GLN A 123 -6.49 -7.51 -3.24
C GLN A 123 -7.81 -8.29 -3.17
N LEU A 124 -8.14 -8.91 -2.04
CA LEU A 124 -9.38 -9.65 -1.87
C LEU A 124 -10.59 -8.71 -1.98
N ASP A 125 -11.49 -9.01 -2.91
CA ASP A 125 -12.77 -8.31 -3.03
C ASP A 125 -13.70 -8.66 -1.85
N GLY A 126 -14.51 -7.70 -1.42
CA GLY A 126 -15.41 -7.89 -0.27
C GLY A 126 -14.71 -7.95 1.09
N SER A 127 -13.41 -7.70 1.16
CA SER A 127 -12.69 -7.60 2.43
C SER A 127 -13.19 -6.43 3.26
N ARG A 128 -13.35 -6.62 4.58
CA ARG A 128 -13.71 -5.55 5.54
C ARG A 128 -12.71 -4.41 5.49
N SER A 129 -13.11 -3.23 5.92
CA SER A 129 -12.15 -2.13 6.07
C SER A 129 -11.18 -2.42 7.24
N PRO A 130 -9.90 -1.99 7.14
CA PRO A 130 -8.97 -2.11 8.25
C PRO A 130 -9.44 -1.42 9.52
N PHE A 131 -10.13 -0.29 9.39
CA PHE A 131 -10.64 0.47 10.53
C PHE A 131 -11.75 -0.29 11.28
N ASP A 132 -12.62 -1.01 10.57
CA ASP A 132 -13.70 -1.80 11.18
C ASP A 132 -13.21 -3.03 11.96
N GLN A 133 -11.97 -3.46 11.71
CA GLN A 133 -11.33 -4.57 12.40
C GLN A 133 -10.36 -4.12 13.49
N LEU A 134 -10.05 -2.82 13.55
CA LEU A 134 -9.01 -2.30 14.44
C LEU A 134 -9.29 -2.61 15.91
N ALA A 135 -10.48 -2.29 16.39
CA ALA A 135 -10.81 -2.47 17.81
C ALA A 135 -10.68 -3.93 18.26
N GLU A 136 -11.30 -4.86 17.51
CA GLU A 136 -11.25 -6.29 17.85
C GLU A 136 -9.84 -6.89 17.81
N ILE A 137 -8.98 -6.39 16.92
CA ILE A 137 -7.58 -6.83 16.85
C ILE A 137 -6.75 -6.22 17.98
N VAL A 138 -6.95 -4.93 18.30
CA VAL A 138 -6.29 -4.27 19.43
C VAL A 138 -6.67 -4.95 20.74
N ASP A 139 -7.94 -5.25 20.96
CA ASP A 139 -8.41 -5.96 22.17
C ASP A 139 -7.76 -7.34 22.31
N ALA A 140 -7.44 -7.99 21.20
CA ALA A 140 -6.87 -9.34 21.22
C ALA A 140 -5.35 -9.40 21.42
N VAL A 141 -4.60 -8.40 20.90
CA VAL A 141 -3.14 -8.47 20.83
C VAL A 141 -2.42 -7.14 21.10
N GLY A 142 -3.13 -6.05 21.32
CA GLY A 142 -2.55 -4.71 21.48
C GLY A 142 -1.70 -4.51 22.75
N ASP A 143 -1.80 -5.41 23.71
CA ASP A 143 -0.95 -5.50 24.90
C ASP A 143 0.37 -6.25 24.64
N LYS A 144 0.50 -6.96 23.51
CA LYS A 144 1.61 -7.84 23.17
C LYS A 144 2.48 -7.30 22.06
N ILE A 145 1.88 -6.69 21.05
CA ILE A 145 2.57 -6.17 19.87
C ILE A 145 1.95 -4.83 19.43
N ASP A 146 2.72 -4.03 18.71
CA ASP A 146 2.23 -2.78 18.16
C ASP A 146 1.26 -3.02 16.99
N VAL A 147 0.11 -2.33 17.04
CA VAL A 147 -0.91 -2.39 16.00
C VAL A 147 -0.92 -1.10 15.19
N ILE A 148 -0.67 -1.20 13.88
CA ILE A 148 -0.67 -0.08 12.95
C ILE A 148 -1.91 -0.15 12.06
N CYS A 149 -2.68 0.94 11.97
CA CYS A 149 -3.85 1.01 11.10
C CYS A 149 -3.46 1.57 9.72
N GLU A 150 -3.65 0.79 8.65
CA GLU A 150 -3.39 1.22 7.27
C GLU A 150 -4.59 0.98 6.38
N GLY A 151 -5.06 2.03 5.74
CA GLY A 151 -6.16 2.01 4.78
C GLY A 151 -7.19 3.09 5.08
N GLY A 152 -7.52 3.89 4.06
CA GLY A 152 -8.51 4.94 4.18
C GLY A 152 -8.08 6.19 4.95
N ILE A 153 -6.87 6.27 5.46
CA ILE A 153 -6.35 7.44 6.18
C ILE A 153 -6.16 8.61 5.19
N ARG A 154 -6.96 9.66 5.36
CA ARG A 154 -7.00 10.85 4.49
C ARG A 154 -7.05 12.17 5.24
N ARG A 155 -7.40 12.14 6.54
CA ARG A 155 -7.64 13.30 7.40
C ARG A 155 -7.00 13.10 8.76
N GLY A 156 -6.68 14.20 9.45
CA GLY A 156 -6.19 14.15 10.82
C GLY A 156 -7.15 13.44 11.77
N THR A 157 -8.46 13.66 11.62
CA THR A 157 -9.49 12.97 12.41
C THR A 157 -9.46 11.45 12.25
N HIS A 158 -9.08 10.92 11.06
CA HIS A 158 -8.95 9.46 10.89
C HIS A 158 -7.79 8.91 11.71
N VAL A 159 -6.70 9.68 11.82
CA VAL A 159 -5.55 9.32 12.68
C VAL A 159 -5.99 9.30 14.14
N LEU A 160 -6.63 10.38 14.62
CA LEU A 160 -7.08 10.48 16.02
C LEU A 160 -8.05 9.35 16.39
N LYS A 161 -9.00 9.04 15.52
CA LYS A 161 -9.93 7.92 15.74
C LYS A 161 -9.23 6.57 15.83
N ALA A 162 -8.23 6.32 14.96
CA ALA A 162 -7.48 5.08 15.02
C ALA A 162 -6.62 4.98 16.30
N LEU A 163 -5.97 6.07 16.69
CA LEU A 163 -5.19 6.12 17.94
C LEU A 163 -6.08 5.94 19.16
N SER A 164 -7.28 6.54 19.18
CA SER A 164 -8.24 6.39 20.29
C SER A 164 -8.76 4.96 20.43
N LEU A 165 -8.73 4.16 19.36
CA LEU A 165 -9.02 2.72 19.38
C LEU A 165 -7.81 1.85 19.73
N GLY A 166 -6.66 2.46 20.07
CA GLY A 166 -5.47 1.74 20.50
C GLY A 166 -4.44 1.45 19.43
N ALA A 167 -4.61 1.93 18.19
CA ALA A 167 -3.51 1.88 17.23
C ALA A 167 -2.31 2.69 17.72
N LYS A 168 -1.10 2.17 17.52
CA LYS A 168 0.15 2.89 17.84
C LYS A 168 0.53 3.90 16.78
N ALA A 169 0.15 3.63 15.53
CA ALA A 169 0.43 4.48 14.39
C ALA A 169 -0.61 4.28 13.28
N CYS A 170 -0.61 5.21 12.31
CA CYS A 170 -1.36 5.09 11.08
C CYS A 170 -0.44 5.16 9.87
N SER A 171 -0.78 4.40 8.82
CA SER A 171 -0.10 4.46 7.54
C SER A 171 -1.04 4.98 6.45
N GLY A 172 -0.55 5.86 5.62
CA GLY A 172 -1.27 6.41 4.47
C GLY A 172 -0.58 6.02 3.16
N GLY A 173 -1.35 5.77 2.13
CA GLY A 173 -0.85 5.45 0.80
C GLY A 173 -1.27 6.48 -0.24
N ARG A 174 -2.46 6.29 -0.81
CA ARG A 174 -2.96 7.13 -1.92
C ARG A 174 -3.08 8.62 -1.61
N MET A 175 -3.23 9.00 -0.35
CA MET A 175 -3.24 10.40 0.06
C MET A 175 -1.95 11.12 -0.38
N TYR A 176 -0.80 10.51 -0.13
CA TYR A 176 0.50 11.06 -0.54
C TYR A 176 0.71 10.97 -2.05
N LEU A 177 0.29 9.86 -2.68
CA LEU A 177 0.42 9.66 -4.11
C LEU A 177 -0.40 10.68 -4.91
N TYR A 178 -1.61 10.99 -4.48
CA TYR A 178 -2.43 12.02 -5.13
C TYR A 178 -1.86 13.41 -4.93
N ALA A 179 -1.35 13.71 -3.75
CA ALA A 179 -0.69 14.98 -3.47
C ALA A 179 0.59 15.15 -4.32
N LEU A 180 1.38 14.09 -4.46
CA LEU A 180 2.55 14.05 -5.32
C LEU A 180 2.20 14.26 -6.79
N ALA A 181 1.18 13.55 -7.28
CA ALA A 181 0.72 13.66 -8.65
C ALA A 181 0.17 15.05 -8.99
N ALA A 182 -0.52 15.70 -8.04
CA ALA A 182 -1.14 17.01 -8.24
C ALA A 182 -0.15 18.18 -8.14
N GLY A 183 0.86 18.11 -7.28
CA GLY A 183 1.71 19.26 -6.97
C GLY A 183 3.17 18.92 -6.64
N GLY A 184 3.63 17.72 -6.97
CA GLY A 184 5.00 17.29 -6.70
C GLY A 184 5.32 17.36 -5.19
N GLN A 185 6.55 17.70 -4.86
CA GLN A 185 7.02 17.86 -3.47
C GLN A 185 6.13 18.83 -2.69
N LYS A 186 5.84 20.02 -3.23
CA LYS A 186 4.99 21.03 -2.56
C LYS A 186 3.57 20.51 -2.28
N GLY A 187 3.04 19.67 -3.15
CA GLY A 187 1.75 18.99 -2.94
C GLY A 187 1.79 18.08 -1.72
N VAL A 188 2.83 17.28 -1.59
CA VAL A 188 3.02 16.38 -0.43
C VAL A 188 3.21 17.18 0.86
N GLU A 189 4.07 18.20 0.86
CA GLU A 189 4.30 19.09 2.01
C GLU A 189 2.99 19.73 2.48
N LYS A 190 2.17 20.23 1.54
CA LYS A 190 0.87 20.82 1.85
C LYS A 190 -0.10 19.78 2.44
N ALA A 191 -0.15 18.58 1.88
CA ALA A 191 -1.01 17.52 2.38
C ALA A 191 -0.64 17.10 3.80
N MET A 192 0.65 16.98 4.10
CA MET A 192 1.18 16.66 5.44
C MET A 192 0.89 17.79 6.42
N THR A 193 1.13 19.04 6.04
CA THR A 193 0.84 20.21 6.87
C THR A 193 -0.66 20.30 7.20
N ASN A 194 -1.52 20.08 6.21
CA ASN A 194 -2.97 20.07 6.44
C ASN A 194 -3.38 18.98 7.42
N MET A 195 -2.85 17.77 7.27
CA MET A 195 -3.14 16.66 8.19
C MET A 195 -2.66 16.98 9.61
N LYS A 196 -1.46 17.52 9.76
CA LYS A 196 -0.93 17.97 11.05
C LYS A 196 -1.84 19.01 11.71
N ASN A 197 -2.23 20.04 10.96
CA ASN A 197 -3.10 21.10 11.46
C ASN A 197 -4.49 20.57 11.88
N GLU A 198 -5.04 19.59 11.13
CA GLU A 198 -6.28 18.92 11.49
C GLU A 198 -6.13 18.17 12.82
N ILE A 199 -5.03 17.42 13.01
CA ILE A 199 -4.75 16.71 14.26
C ILE A 199 -4.65 17.70 15.43
N GLU A 200 -3.85 18.75 15.30
CA GLU A 200 -3.64 19.75 16.35
C GLU A 200 -4.93 20.51 16.72
N ARG A 201 -5.77 20.80 15.73
CA ARG A 201 -7.08 21.44 15.95
C ARG A 201 -8.04 20.53 16.68
N ASP A 202 -8.13 19.27 16.27
CA ASP A 202 -9.14 18.33 16.72
C ASP A 202 -8.75 17.62 18.04
N MET A 203 -7.52 17.86 18.53
CA MET A 203 -7.06 17.47 19.86
C MET A 203 -7.40 18.49 20.96
N LYS A 204 -7.88 19.68 20.60
CA LYS A 204 -8.31 20.75 21.52
C LYS A 204 -9.76 20.58 21.92
#